data_b26be3222ef0b1dad6d439fb07aa0873
#
_entry.id   b26be3222ef0b1dad6d439fb07aa0873
#
_cell.length_a   1.000
_cell.length_b   1.000
_cell.length_c   1.000
_cell.angle_alpha   90.00
_cell.angle_beta   90.00
_cell.angle_gamma   90.00
#
_symmetry.space_group_name_H-M   'P 1'
#
loop_
_entity.id
_entity.type
_entity.pdbx_description
1 polymer ?
#
loop_
_entity_poly.entity_id
_entity_poly.type
_entity_poly.pdbx_seq_one_letter_code
_entity_poly.pdbx_strand_id
1 'polypeptide(L)'
;MTHHHHSTNLLLNLGIDSLNEMQLAAQETIVNDSNVLLLSPTGSGKTLAFLLPIYELLDEYVAGVQCLILVPSRELGLQIEQVWKKMGTTYKVNVCYGGHSIETEIKNLSNPPAVLIGTPGRIADHIDRGTFKVDRIQTLVLDEFDKSLQLGFHEQMSFIIGKLSKLNKRVLVSATSGIEIPKYTRVVNPTVLDFIPSEEEKVNLSMKMVVSKEKDKIGSLFHLLCSLKSQSALIFCNHRDAAERISDTLNEKGIYATYYHGGMDQDERERALIQFRNGSVSYLVTTDLAARGLDIPEMKHVIHYHLPSKEDEFTHRNGRTARMLASGTAYIIAHESEKKQEYLDYSMPVLKVDNQTTLPKPPEFQTIYISGGKKNKLNKIDIVGFFSQKGKLEKGDLGLIEVKDFISFAAVKFNKVKDLLSNIRDEKMKGKKFKIEVARKVIKKEEDAKPEKY
;
A
#
# COMPACT_ATOMS: atom_id res chain seq x y z
N MET A 1 26.40 -0.28 -26.48
CA MET A 1 27.13 0.34 -25.33
C MET A 1 26.38 1.48 -24.67
N THR A 2 25.37 2.11 -25.27
CA THR A 2 24.60 3.26 -24.71
C THR A 2 23.56 2.87 -23.66
N HIS A 3 22.99 1.66 -23.69
CA HIS A 3 21.94 1.24 -22.76
C HIS A 3 22.42 0.97 -21.32
N HIS A 4 23.65 0.48 -21.13
CA HIS A 4 24.19 0.22 -19.79
C HIS A 4 24.39 1.48 -18.93
N HIS A 5 24.76 2.62 -19.54
CA HIS A 5 24.94 3.88 -18.80
C HIS A 5 23.63 4.51 -18.32
N HIS A 6 22.50 4.28 -19.01
CA HIS A 6 21.21 4.80 -18.61
C HIS A 6 20.63 4.04 -17.41
N SER A 7 20.75 2.71 -17.38
CA SER A 7 20.26 1.88 -16.28
C SER A 7 20.95 2.20 -14.94
N THR A 8 22.25 2.49 -14.96
CA THR A 8 23.01 2.84 -13.75
C THR A 8 22.49 4.12 -13.09
N ASN A 9 22.12 5.15 -13.87
CA ASN A 9 21.55 6.38 -13.34
C ASN A 9 20.16 6.16 -12.70
N LEU A 10 19.34 5.27 -13.26
CA LEU A 10 18.01 4.94 -12.69
C LEU A 10 18.12 4.30 -11.31
N LEU A 11 19.07 3.40 -11.10
CA LEU A 11 19.33 2.75 -9.82
C LEU A 11 19.85 3.74 -8.78
N LEU A 12 20.77 4.63 -9.16
CA LEU A 12 21.29 5.68 -8.28
C LEU A 12 20.17 6.60 -7.79
N ASN A 13 19.24 6.98 -8.67
CA ASN A 13 18.09 7.81 -8.30
C ASN A 13 17.16 7.13 -7.29
N LEU A 14 17.12 5.79 -7.28
CA LEU A 14 16.36 4.98 -6.34
C LEU A 14 17.14 4.71 -5.03
N GLY A 15 18.43 5.01 -4.98
CA GLY A 15 19.32 4.66 -3.88
C GLY A 15 19.58 3.16 -3.78
N ILE A 16 19.66 2.47 -4.94
CA ILE A 16 19.91 1.04 -5.07
C ILE A 16 21.28 0.84 -5.66
N ASP A 17 22.14 0.13 -4.94
CA ASP A 17 23.53 -0.11 -5.36
C ASP A 17 23.63 -1.24 -6.41
N SER A 18 22.81 -2.28 -6.28
CA SER A 18 22.79 -3.43 -7.18
C SER A 18 21.42 -4.10 -7.24
N LEU A 19 21.13 -4.73 -8.37
CA LEU A 19 19.95 -5.57 -8.55
C LEU A 19 20.16 -6.93 -7.88
N ASN A 20 19.08 -7.49 -7.35
CA ASN A 20 19.07 -8.86 -6.86
C ASN A 20 18.91 -9.87 -8.01
N GLU A 21 19.10 -11.16 -7.73
CA GLU A 21 19.03 -12.24 -8.71
C GLU A 21 17.71 -12.26 -9.48
N MET A 22 16.57 -12.13 -8.80
CA MET A 22 15.25 -12.07 -9.42
C MET A 22 15.11 -10.88 -10.38
N GLN A 23 15.62 -9.72 -10.00
CA GLN A 23 15.56 -8.51 -10.82
C GLN A 23 16.45 -8.63 -12.07
N LEU A 24 17.63 -9.23 -11.95
CA LEU A 24 18.52 -9.52 -13.08
C LEU A 24 17.88 -10.50 -14.06
N ALA A 25 17.38 -11.61 -13.55
CA ALA A 25 16.69 -12.62 -14.38
C ALA A 25 15.45 -12.03 -15.07
N ALA A 26 14.65 -11.23 -14.34
CA ALA A 26 13.46 -10.60 -14.90
C ALA A 26 13.82 -9.58 -15.99
N GLN A 27 14.88 -8.79 -15.82
CA GLN A 27 15.34 -7.82 -16.81
C GLN A 27 15.68 -8.52 -18.13
N GLU A 28 16.46 -9.57 -18.10
CA GLU A 28 16.84 -10.34 -19.29
C GLU A 28 15.62 -11.01 -19.94
N THR A 29 14.82 -11.73 -19.15
CA THR A 29 13.70 -12.52 -19.68
C THR A 29 12.59 -11.63 -20.23
N ILE A 30 12.22 -10.55 -19.54
CA ILE A 30 11.14 -9.66 -20.00
C ILE A 30 11.52 -8.93 -21.27
N VAL A 31 12.79 -8.58 -21.50
CA VAL A 31 13.22 -7.98 -22.77
C VAL A 31 13.09 -8.97 -23.92
N ASN A 32 13.50 -10.23 -23.73
CA ASN A 32 13.62 -11.21 -24.80
C ASN A 32 12.32 -11.98 -25.07
N ASP A 33 11.53 -12.32 -24.07
CA ASP A 33 10.40 -13.22 -24.17
C ASP A 33 9.06 -12.49 -24.28
N SER A 34 8.14 -13.07 -25.07
CA SER A 34 6.81 -12.48 -25.31
C SER A 34 5.82 -12.69 -24.16
N ASN A 35 5.95 -13.79 -23.41
CA ASN A 35 5.09 -14.13 -22.28
C ASN A 35 5.95 -14.55 -21.10
N VAL A 36 5.86 -13.82 -20.00
CA VAL A 36 6.64 -14.07 -18.79
C VAL A 36 5.71 -14.16 -17.59
N LEU A 37 5.92 -15.16 -16.76
CA LEU A 37 5.28 -15.31 -15.45
C LEU A 37 6.36 -15.15 -14.37
N LEU A 38 6.31 -14.06 -13.64
CA LEU A 38 7.21 -13.79 -12.51
C LEU A 38 6.50 -14.12 -11.20
N LEU A 39 6.99 -15.15 -10.54
CA LEU A 39 6.54 -15.60 -9.22
C LEU A 39 7.57 -15.19 -8.18
N SER A 40 7.18 -14.36 -7.22
CA SER A 40 8.10 -13.91 -6.16
C SER A 40 7.32 -13.33 -4.98
N PRO A 41 7.78 -13.51 -3.73
CA PRO A 41 7.04 -13.05 -2.55
C PRO A 41 6.85 -11.53 -2.52
N THR A 42 5.90 -11.08 -1.72
CA THR A 42 5.67 -9.64 -1.50
C THR A 42 6.92 -9.00 -0.87
N GLY A 43 7.33 -7.83 -1.41
CA GLY A 43 8.49 -7.10 -0.88
C GLY A 43 9.85 -7.51 -1.47
N SER A 44 9.90 -8.45 -2.40
CA SER A 44 11.13 -8.88 -3.10
C SER A 44 11.68 -7.88 -4.11
N GLY A 45 10.96 -6.78 -4.39
CA GLY A 45 11.35 -5.80 -5.40
C GLY A 45 10.80 -6.06 -6.80
N LYS A 46 9.70 -6.83 -6.93
CA LYS A 46 9.02 -7.14 -8.21
C LYS A 46 8.72 -5.91 -9.07
N THR A 47 8.33 -4.81 -8.42
CA THR A 47 8.02 -3.57 -9.15
C THR A 47 9.20 -3.10 -9.98
N LEU A 48 10.39 -3.10 -9.42
CA LEU A 48 11.60 -2.72 -10.17
C LEU A 48 11.98 -3.77 -11.21
N ALA A 49 11.75 -5.05 -10.91
CA ALA A 49 12.04 -6.17 -11.80
C ALA A 49 11.31 -6.06 -13.15
N PHE A 50 10.08 -5.52 -13.18
CA PHE A 50 9.39 -5.29 -14.45
C PHE A 50 9.51 -3.85 -14.96
N LEU A 51 9.70 -2.84 -14.13
CA LEU A 51 9.81 -1.45 -14.61
C LEU A 51 11.10 -1.17 -15.38
N LEU A 52 12.23 -1.77 -14.97
CA LEU A 52 13.50 -1.61 -15.68
C LEU A 52 13.43 -2.13 -17.13
N PRO A 53 13.03 -3.39 -17.39
CA PRO A 53 12.90 -3.85 -18.77
C PRO A 53 11.79 -3.13 -19.55
N ILE A 54 10.71 -2.68 -18.91
CA ILE A 54 9.72 -1.82 -19.59
C ILE A 54 10.37 -0.53 -20.08
N TYR A 55 11.18 0.13 -19.25
CA TYR A 55 11.89 1.33 -19.66
C TYR A 55 12.76 1.09 -20.91
N GLU A 56 13.44 -0.04 -21.00
CA GLU A 56 14.26 -0.42 -22.15
C GLU A 56 13.43 -0.70 -23.42
N LEU A 57 12.19 -1.15 -23.26
CA LEU A 57 11.28 -1.47 -24.37
C LEU A 57 10.52 -0.25 -24.92
N LEU A 58 10.56 0.90 -24.22
CA LEU A 58 9.89 2.11 -24.69
C LEU A 58 10.71 2.79 -25.80
N ASP A 59 9.97 3.29 -26.80
CA ASP A 59 10.52 4.06 -27.92
C ASP A 59 10.16 5.55 -27.75
N GLU A 60 11.16 6.41 -27.69
CA GLU A 60 10.99 7.87 -27.52
C GLU A 60 10.32 8.55 -28.74
N TYR A 61 10.36 7.91 -29.90
CA TYR A 61 9.75 8.42 -31.13
C TYR A 61 8.29 8.02 -31.28
N VAL A 62 7.79 7.14 -30.43
CA VAL A 62 6.39 6.68 -30.45
C VAL A 62 5.57 7.50 -29.45
N ALA A 63 4.71 8.37 -29.98
CA ALA A 63 3.73 9.08 -29.16
C ALA A 63 2.54 8.17 -28.78
N GLY A 64 2.12 8.22 -27.50
CA GLY A 64 0.99 7.47 -27.00
C GLY A 64 1.36 6.41 -25.97
N VAL A 65 0.35 5.67 -25.52
CA VAL A 65 0.54 4.62 -24.52
C VAL A 65 1.17 3.40 -25.17
N GLN A 66 2.38 3.04 -24.73
CA GLN A 66 3.14 1.90 -25.22
C GLN A 66 3.09 0.71 -24.26
N CYS A 67 3.02 1.00 -22.96
CA CYS A 67 2.87 -0.02 -21.90
C CYS A 67 1.66 0.28 -21.04
N LEU A 68 0.83 -0.75 -20.81
CA LEU A 68 -0.29 -0.75 -19.87
C LEU A 68 0.03 -1.66 -18.69
N ILE A 69 -0.09 -1.14 -17.48
CA ILE A 69 0.09 -1.90 -16.23
C ILE A 69 -1.25 -1.95 -15.50
N LEU A 70 -1.84 -3.14 -15.38
CA LEU A 70 -3.06 -3.35 -14.61
C LEU A 70 -2.73 -3.81 -13.20
N VAL A 71 -3.38 -3.19 -12.22
CA VAL A 71 -3.20 -3.44 -10.79
C VAL A 71 -4.54 -3.62 -10.09
N PRO A 72 -4.65 -4.49 -9.07
CA PRO A 72 -5.92 -4.74 -8.38
C PRO A 72 -6.38 -3.58 -7.51
N SER A 73 -5.48 -2.66 -7.13
CA SER A 73 -5.79 -1.57 -6.22
C SER A 73 -5.16 -0.25 -6.68
N ARG A 74 -5.82 0.83 -6.29
CA ARG A 74 -5.34 2.19 -6.49
C ARG A 74 -4.00 2.45 -5.80
N GLU A 75 -3.88 1.96 -4.57
CA GLU A 75 -2.68 2.14 -3.73
C GLU A 75 -1.45 1.55 -4.42
N LEU A 76 -1.57 0.34 -4.98
CA LEU A 76 -0.50 -0.29 -5.75
C LEU A 76 -0.15 0.51 -7.01
N GLY A 77 -1.17 1.01 -7.73
CA GLY A 77 -0.93 1.86 -8.90
C GLY A 77 -0.15 3.12 -8.56
N LEU A 78 -0.50 3.79 -7.47
CA LEU A 78 0.22 4.98 -6.99
C LEU A 78 1.65 4.67 -6.54
N GLN A 79 1.89 3.49 -5.95
CA GLN A 79 3.25 3.04 -5.60
C GLN A 79 4.12 2.85 -6.82
N ILE A 80 3.61 2.15 -7.84
CA ILE A 80 4.34 1.92 -9.09
C ILE A 80 4.65 3.26 -9.77
N GLU A 81 3.70 4.20 -9.80
CA GLU A 81 3.91 5.53 -10.32
C GLU A 81 5.04 6.28 -9.57
N GLN A 82 5.06 6.16 -8.24
CA GLN A 82 6.11 6.79 -7.43
C GLN A 82 7.50 6.20 -7.71
N VAL A 83 7.59 4.87 -7.88
CA VAL A 83 8.86 4.22 -8.26
C VAL A 83 9.30 4.73 -9.63
N TRP A 84 8.41 4.74 -10.63
CA TRP A 84 8.71 5.26 -11.96
C TRP A 84 9.21 6.70 -11.94
N LYS A 85 8.54 7.58 -11.19
CA LYS A 85 8.95 8.99 -11.03
C LYS A 85 10.31 9.14 -10.34
N LYS A 86 10.58 8.30 -9.34
CA LYS A 86 11.87 8.29 -8.64
C LYS A 86 13.01 7.78 -9.53
N MET A 87 12.74 6.87 -10.45
CA MET A 87 13.73 6.43 -11.45
C MET A 87 14.27 7.63 -12.26
N GLY A 88 13.47 8.71 -12.41
CA GLY A 88 13.90 9.90 -13.13
C GLY A 88 13.93 9.71 -14.65
N THR A 89 13.03 8.86 -15.17
CA THR A 89 12.90 8.62 -16.61
C THR A 89 12.34 9.86 -17.32
N THR A 90 12.61 10.00 -18.61
CA THR A 90 12.05 11.05 -19.47
C THR A 90 10.60 10.76 -19.90
N TYR A 91 10.17 9.50 -19.74
CA TYR A 91 8.84 9.06 -20.17
C TYR A 91 7.75 9.41 -19.16
N LYS A 92 6.69 10.01 -19.66
CA LYS A 92 5.52 10.35 -18.87
C LYS A 92 4.79 9.08 -18.40
N VAL A 93 4.35 9.08 -17.14
CA VAL A 93 3.49 8.06 -16.54
C VAL A 93 2.22 8.69 -16.00
N ASN A 94 1.09 8.00 -16.11
CA ASN A 94 -0.18 8.38 -15.48
C ASN A 94 -0.81 7.17 -14.79
N VAL A 95 -1.59 7.44 -13.74
CA VAL A 95 -2.39 6.43 -13.05
C VAL A 95 -3.88 6.78 -13.16
N CYS A 96 -4.69 5.79 -13.50
CA CYS A 96 -6.16 5.89 -13.58
C CYS A 96 -6.82 4.87 -12.64
N TYR A 97 -7.71 5.35 -11.74
CA TYR A 97 -8.36 4.51 -10.74
C TYR A 97 -9.72 5.05 -10.29
N GLY A 98 -10.56 4.20 -9.72
CA GLY A 98 -11.86 4.57 -9.19
C GLY A 98 -11.78 5.51 -7.97
N GLY A 99 -12.86 6.28 -7.73
CA GLY A 99 -12.93 7.23 -6.61
C GLY A 99 -12.21 8.58 -6.87
N HIS A 100 -11.87 8.85 -8.12
CA HIS A 100 -11.27 10.11 -8.57
C HIS A 100 -12.10 10.69 -9.73
N SER A 101 -12.05 12.03 -9.94
CA SER A 101 -12.77 12.67 -11.05
C SER A 101 -12.25 12.17 -12.41
N ILE A 102 -13.15 11.62 -13.20
CA ILE A 102 -12.82 11.12 -14.53
C ILE A 102 -12.42 12.26 -15.48
N GLU A 103 -13.01 13.46 -15.33
CA GLU A 103 -12.69 14.64 -16.13
C GLU A 103 -11.22 15.03 -15.96
N THR A 104 -10.70 14.92 -14.74
CA THR A 104 -9.28 15.18 -14.47
C THR A 104 -8.38 14.16 -15.15
N GLU A 105 -8.76 12.89 -15.16
CA GLU A 105 -8.02 11.84 -15.85
C GLU A 105 -8.07 12.02 -17.36
N ILE A 106 -9.24 12.33 -17.94
CA ILE A 106 -9.40 12.63 -19.36
C ILE A 106 -8.50 13.80 -19.77
N LYS A 107 -8.47 14.88 -18.98
CA LYS A 107 -7.59 16.02 -19.23
C LYS A 107 -6.10 15.62 -19.17
N ASN A 108 -5.71 14.74 -18.27
CA ASN A 108 -4.33 14.24 -18.17
C ASN A 108 -3.96 13.34 -19.35
N LEU A 109 -4.93 12.56 -19.88
CA LEU A 109 -4.77 11.66 -21.02
C LEU A 109 -4.83 12.38 -22.37
N SER A 110 -5.27 13.65 -22.45
CA SER A 110 -5.20 14.44 -23.69
C SER A 110 -3.76 14.61 -24.23
N ASN A 111 -2.77 14.56 -23.33
CA ASN A 111 -1.37 14.33 -23.65
C ASN A 111 -0.99 12.95 -23.08
N PRO A 112 -1.10 11.87 -23.87
CA PRO A 112 -1.00 10.52 -23.36
C PRO A 112 0.40 10.20 -22.81
N PRO A 113 0.48 9.38 -21.73
CA PRO A 113 1.76 8.91 -21.20
C PRO A 113 2.31 7.76 -22.07
N ALA A 114 3.60 7.47 -21.95
CA ALA A 114 4.18 6.25 -22.50
C ALA A 114 3.79 5.01 -21.67
N VAL A 115 3.68 5.19 -20.35
CA VAL A 115 3.24 4.14 -19.42
C VAL A 115 1.95 4.56 -18.75
N LEU A 116 0.90 3.77 -18.92
CA LEU A 116 -0.39 3.94 -18.26
C LEU A 116 -0.59 2.84 -17.23
N ILE A 117 -0.84 3.22 -15.97
CA ILE A 117 -1.11 2.32 -14.87
C ILE A 117 -2.59 2.47 -14.51
N GLY A 118 -3.27 1.39 -14.14
CA GLY A 118 -4.64 1.57 -13.65
C GLY A 118 -5.31 0.31 -13.14
N THR A 119 -6.44 0.53 -12.46
CA THR A 119 -7.32 -0.57 -12.05
C THR A 119 -8.18 -1.03 -13.23
N PRO A 120 -8.45 -2.34 -13.35
CA PRO A 120 -9.15 -2.87 -14.52
C PRO A 120 -10.47 -2.17 -14.85
N GLY A 121 -11.31 -1.90 -13.84
CA GLY A 121 -12.59 -1.22 -14.06
C GLY A 121 -12.44 0.20 -14.64
N ARG A 122 -11.47 0.98 -14.15
CA ARG A 122 -11.25 2.35 -14.63
C ARG A 122 -10.60 2.38 -16.03
N ILE A 123 -9.68 1.47 -16.30
CA ILE A 123 -9.07 1.36 -17.64
C ILE A 123 -10.10 0.91 -18.67
N ALA A 124 -10.97 -0.04 -18.31
CA ALA A 124 -12.09 -0.45 -19.19
C ALA A 124 -13.02 0.73 -19.51
N ASP A 125 -13.38 1.55 -18.52
CA ASP A 125 -14.21 2.75 -18.71
C ASP A 125 -13.53 3.78 -19.64
N HIS A 126 -12.23 4.01 -19.49
CA HIS A 126 -11.47 4.89 -20.38
C HIS A 126 -11.37 4.37 -21.82
N ILE A 127 -11.19 3.05 -22.00
CA ILE A 127 -11.18 2.43 -23.34
C ILE A 127 -12.55 2.49 -23.99
N ASP A 128 -13.63 2.23 -23.23
CA ASP A 128 -15.00 2.31 -23.74
C ASP A 128 -15.36 3.72 -24.21
N ARG A 129 -14.94 4.74 -23.46
CA ARG A 129 -15.09 6.16 -23.79
C ARG A 129 -14.15 6.66 -24.89
N GLY A 130 -13.16 5.87 -25.30
CA GLY A 130 -12.16 6.29 -26.30
C GLY A 130 -11.26 7.47 -25.86
N THR A 131 -11.00 7.63 -24.57
CA THR A 131 -10.24 8.76 -24.02
C THR A 131 -8.76 8.74 -24.34
N PHE A 132 -8.24 7.58 -24.74
CA PHE A 132 -6.88 7.41 -25.26
C PHE A 132 -6.87 6.30 -26.33
N LYS A 133 -5.83 6.28 -27.18
CA LYS A 133 -5.67 5.27 -28.22
C LYS A 133 -4.93 4.06 -27.67
N VAL A 134 -5.41 2.86 -28.01
CA VAL A 134 -4.84 1.57 -27.57
C VAL A 134 -3.94 0.92 -28.63
N ASP A 135 -3.89 1.47 -29.84
CA ASP A 135 -3.22 0.92 -31.02
C ASP A 135 -1.69 0.95 -30.96
N ARG A 136 -1.13 1.58 -29.93
CA ARG A 136 0.32 1.64 -29.65
C ARG A 136 0.76 0.79 -28.47
N ILE A 137 -0.19 0.18 -27.75
CA ILE A 137 0.13 -0.66 -26.59
C ILE A 137 0.68 -1.99 -27.07
N GLN A 138 1.96 -2.20 -26.82
CA GLN A 138 2.70 -3.41 -27.17
C GLN A 138 2.98 -4.29 -25.95
N THR A 139 3.08 -3.69 -24.77
CA THR A 139 3.39 -4.39 -23.52
C THR A 139 2.24 -4.26 -22.53
N LEU A 140 1.84 -5.39 -21.94
CA LEU A 140 0.88 -5.47 -20.84
C LEU A 140 1.54 -6.13 -19.64
N VAL A 141 1.43 -5.48 -18.50
CA VAL A 141 1.78 -6.05 -17.20
C VAL A 141 0.52 -6.24 -16.37
N LEU A 142 0.38 -7.41 -15.78
CA LEU A 142 -0.66 -7.74 -14.82
C LEU A 142 0.03 -7.95 -13.47
N ASP A 143 0.12 -6.89 -12.64
CA ASP A 143 0.74 -6.98 -11.32
C ASP A 143 -0.28 -7.40 -10.27
N GLU A 144 0.18 -8.20 -9.28
CA GLU A 144 -0.70 -8.92 -8.35
C GLU A 144 -1.86 -9.62 -9.09
N PHE A 145 -1.52 -10.36 -10.15
CA PHE A 145 -2.48 -10.98 -11.04
C PHE A 145 -3.44 -11.93 -10.31
N ASP A 146 -2.91 -12.74 -9.38
CA ASP A 146 -3.69 -13.59 -8.47
C ASP A 146 -4.79 -12.81 -7.73
N LYS A 147 -4.49 -11.59 -7.31
CA LYS A 147 -5.43 -10.72 -6.61
C LYS A 147 -6.49 -10.14 -7.53
N SER A 148 -6.08 -9.75 -8.74
CA SER A 148 -7.03 -9.28 -9.75
C SER A 148 -8.08 -10.34 -10.09
N LEU A 149 -7.69 -11.62 -10.14
CA LEU A 149 -8.62 -12.74 -10.32
C LEU A 149 -9.55 -12.91 -9.11
N GLN A 150 -9.01 -12.91 -7.89
CA GLN A 150 -9.79 -13.04 -6.65
C GLN A 150 -10.81 -11.91 -6.45
N LEU A 151 -10.52 -10.71 -6.96
CA LEU A 151 -11.42 -9.55 -6.91
C LEU A 151 -12.49 -9.57 -8.01
N GLY A 152 -12.49 -10.57 -8.89
CA GLY A 152 -13.49 -10.75 -9.92
C GLY A 152 -13.33 -9.84 -11.15
N PHE A 153 -12.15 -9.30 -11.41
CA PHE A 153 -11.89 -8.42 -12.57
C PHE A 153 -11.77 -9.18 -13.91
N HIS A 154 -12.31 -10.41 -13.99
CA HIS A 154 -12.21 -11.24 -15.20
C HIS A 154 -12.79 -10.57 -16.44
N GLU A 155 -14.00 -10.01 -16.34
CA GLU A 155 -14.68 -9.36 -17.47
C GLU A 155 -13.94 -8.12 -17.95
N GLN A 156 -13.53 -7.26 -17.03
CA GLN A 156 -12.80 -6.03 -17.36
C GLN A 156 -11.46 -6.33 -18.00
N MET A 157 -10.68 -7.28 -17.44
CA MET A 157 -9.40 -7.70 -18.02
C MET A 157 -9.58 -8.34 -19.40
N SER A 158 -10.58 -9.20 -19.57
CA SER A 158 -10.92 -9.81 -20.87
C SER A 158 -11.27 -8.74 -21.90
N PHE A 159 -12.12 -7.76 -21.55
CA PHE A 159 -12.48 -6.64 -22.41
C PHE A 159 -11.24 -5.84 -22.82
N ILE A 160 -10.42 -5.43 -21.86
CA ILE A 160 -9.19 -4.64 -22.11
C ILE A 160 -8.28 -5.39 -23.08
N ILE A 161 -7.91 -6.63 -22.77
CA ILE A 161 -6.98 -7.44 -23.57
C ILE A 161 -7.54 -7.69 -24.97
N GLY A 162 -8.88 -7.84 -25.07
CA GLY A 162 -9.58 -7.97 -26.36
C GLY A 162 -9.39 -6.78 -27.29
N LYS A 163 -9.24 -5.55 -26.72
CA LYS A 163 -9.03 -4.30 -27.48
C LYS A 163 -7.56 -4.05 -27.89
N LEU A 164 -6.60 -4.74 -27.25
CA LEU A 164 -5.17 -4.54 -27.50
C LEU A 164 -4.68 -5.35 -28.71
N SER A 165 -4.90 -4.83 -29.91
CA SER A 165 -4.59 -5.54 -31.18
C SER A 165 -3.08 -5.64 -31.48
N LYS A 166 -2.26 -4.76 -30.91
CA LYS A 166 -0.80 -4.72 -31.14
C LYS A 166 0.01 -5.33 -29.99
N LEU A 167 -0.68 -5.95 -29.03
CA LEU A 167 -0.04 -6.55 -27.86
C LEU A 167 0.81 -7.75 -28.26
N ASN A 168 2.13 -7.64 -28.04
CA ASN A 168 3.11 -8.68 -28.34
C ASN A 168 3.85 -9.19 -27.09
N LYS A 169 3.79 -8.45 -25.98
CA LYS A 169 4.45 -8.82 -24.72
C LYS A 169 3.48 -8.78 -23.53
N ARG A 170 3.50 -9.86 -22.73
CA ARG A 170 2.67 -10.04 -21.53
C ARG A 170 3.52 -10.46 -20.36
N VAL A 171 3.47 -9.70 -19.29
CA VAL A 171 4.18 -9.99 -18.05
C VAL A 171 3.15 -10.15 -16.94
N LEU A 172 3.02 -11.36 -16.42
CA LEU A 172 2.19 -11.69 -15.28
C LEU A 172 3.06 -11.74 -14.03
N VAL A 173 2.66 -11.03 -12.99
CA VAL A 173 3.40 -10.95 -11.73
C VAL A 173 2.51 -11.41 -10.59
N SER A 174 2.98 -12.37 -9.81
CA SER A 174 2.22 -12.92 -8.68
C SER A 174 3.10 -13.23 -7.48
N ALA A 175 2.49 -13.25 -6.30
CA ALA A 175 3.11 -13.69 -5.07
C ALA A 175 2.77 -15.15 -4.71
N THR A 176 1.94 -15.81 -5.49
CA THR A 176 1.50 -17.19 -5.26
C THR A 176 1.77 -18.06 -6.49
N SER A 177 2.18 -19.31 -6.26
CA SER A 177 2.32 -20.35 -7.31
C SER A 177 0.99 -21.03 -7.59
N GLY A 178 0.92 -21.79 -8.69
CA GLY A 178 -0.24 -22.63 -9.02
C GLY A 178 -1.46 -21.87 -9.53
N ILE A 179 -1.30 -20.62 -9.99
CA ILE A 179 -2.40 -19.84 -10.54
C ILE A 179 -2.77 -20.36 -11.91
N GLU A 180 -4.04 -20.70 -12.11
CA GLU A 180 -4.57 -20.95 -13.42
C GLU A 180 -4.62 -19.65 -14.24
N ILE A 181 -3.91 -19.61 -15.35
CA ILE A 181 -3.87 -18.46 -16.26
C ILE A 181 -5.08 -18.53 -17.21
N PRO A 182 -6.07 -17.63 -17.10
CA PRO A 182 -7.27 -17.67 -17.94
C PRO A 182 -6.94 -17.46 -19.42
N LYS A 183 -7.65 -18.16 -20.29
CA LYS A 183 -7.46 -18.12 -21.75
C LYS A 183 -7.56 -16.71 -22.35
N TYR A 184 -8.38 -15.83 -21.78
CA TYR A 184 -8.52 -14.46 -22.26
C TYR A 184 -7.22 -13.63 -22.17
N THR A 185 -6.27 -14.03 -21.33
CA THR A 185 -4.95 -13.36 -21.23
C THR A 185 -4.12 -13.55 -22.49
N ARG A 186 -4.44 -14.57 -23.28
CA ARG A 186 -3.68 -14.99 -24.48
C ARG A 186 -2.21 -15.31 -24.18
N VAL A 187 -1.91 -15.63 -22.94
CA VAL A 187 -0.59 -16.13 -22.52
C VAL A 187 -0.52 -17.62 -22.88
N VAL A 188 0.46 -17.98 -23.69
CA VAL A 188 0.72 -19.36 -24.11
C VAL A 188 2.17 -19.67 -23.78
N ASN A 189 2.41 -20.76 -23.07
CA ASN A 189 3.75 -21.25 -22.71
C ASN A 189 4.65 -20.13 -22.16
N PRO A 190 4.30 -19.46 -21.05
CA PRO A 190 5.10 -18.39 -20.51
C PRO A 190 6.44 -18.92 -20.01
N THR A 191 7.51 -18.13 -20.18
CA THR A 191 8.74 -18.35 -19.43
C THR A 191 8.46 -18.04 -17.96
N VAL A 192 8.65 -19.06 -17.09
CA VAL A 192 8.37 -18.95 -15.66
C VAL A 192 9.64 -18.64 -14.92
N LEU A 193 9.65 -17.51 -14.21
CA LEU A 193 10.67 -17.12 -13.25
C LEU A 193 10.09 -17.33 -11.86
N ASP A 194 10.48 -18.43 -11.20
CA ASP A 194 9.97 -18.78 -9.88
C ASP A 194 11.03 -18.49 -8.80
N PHE A 195 10.76 -17.50 -8.01
CA PHE A 195 11.54 -17.06 -6.85
C PHE A 195 10.73 -17.15 -5.56
N ILE A 196 9.68 -17.98 -5.53
CA ILE A 196 8.95 -18.24 -4.29
C ILE A 196 9.82 -19.19 -3.44
N PRO A 197 10.16 -18.78 -2.20
CA PRO A 197 10.97 -19.63 -1.32
C PRO A 197 10.34 -21.00 -1.09
N SER A 198 11.15 -22.04 -1.10
CA SER A 198 10.75 -23.38 -0.68
C SER A 198 10.33 -23.39 0.81
N GLU A 199 9.62 -24.44 1.24
CA GLU A 199 9.21 -24.58 2.65
C GLU A 199 10.42 -24.53 3.61
N GLU A 200 11.58 -25.02 3.18
CA GLU A 200 12.83 -25.02 3.96
C GLU A 200 13.46 -23.63 4.09
N GLU A 201 13.22 -22.73 3.13
CA GLU A 201 13.73 -21.35 3.10
C GLU A 201 12.81 -20.34 3.82
N LYS A 202 11.60 -20.74 4.19
CA LYS A 202 10.63 -19.88 4.94
C LYS A 202 11.02 -19.66 6.43
N VAL A 203 12.28 -19.83 6.79
CA VAL A 203 12.80 -20.03 8.16
C VAL A 203 12.73 -18.80 9.08
N ASN A 204 12.38 -17.61 8.63
CA ASN A 204 12.49 -16.39 9.46
C ASN A 204 11.17 -15.92 10.11
N LEU A 205 10.07 -16.65 9.94
CA LEU A 205 8.79 -16.30 10.56
C LEU A 205 8.55 -17.16 11.83
N SER A 206 8.63 -16.54 12.99
CA SER A 206 8.22 -17.19 14.24
C SER A 206 6.69 -17.08 14.40
N MET A 207 6.01 -18.20 14.58
CA MET A 207 4.57 -18.21 14.87
C MET A 207 4.31 -18.52 16.34
N LYS A 208 3.39 -17.79 16.97
CA LYS A 208 3.02 -17.99 18.38
C LYS A 208 1.50 -17.87 18.53
N MET A 209 0.93 -18.74 19.35
CA MET A 209 -0.49 -18.71 19.68
C MET A 209 -0.72 -17.98 21.01
N VAL A 210 -1.76 -17.15 21.05
CA VAL A 210 -2.30 -16.56 22.27
C VAL A 210 -3.71 -17.11 22.45
N VAL A 211 -3.92 -17.88 23.52
CA VAL A 211 -5.24 -18.47 23.82
C VAL A 211 -6.08 -17.45 24.58
N SER A 212 -7.22 -17.08 24.02
CA SER A 212 -8.18 -16.22 24.69
C SER A 212 -9.17 -17.06 25.50
N LYS A 213 -9.45 -16.64 26.72
CA LYS A 213 -10.49 -17.24 27.58
C LYS A 213 -11.90 -16.80 27.20
N GLU A 214 -12.01 -15.65 26.53
CA GLU A 214 -13.28 -15.04 26.14
C GLU A 214 -13.44 -15.06 24.63
N LYS A 215 -14.68 -15.21 24.15
CA LYS A 215 -15.02 -15.13 22.72
C LYS A 215 -14.63 -13.76 22.14
N ASP A 216 -14.82 -12.68 22.90
CA ASP A 216 -14.30 -11.37 22.55
C ASP A 216 -12.82 -11.29 22.96
N LYS A 217 -11.97 -11.53 21.99
CA LYS A 217 -10.51 -11.64 22.17
C LYS A 217 -9.81 -10.30 22.43
N ILE A 218 -10.56 -9.22 22.62
CA ILE A 218 -10.00 -7.85 22.78
C ILE A 218 -9.12 -7.72 24.04
N GLY A 219 -9.48 -8.42 25.13
CA GLY A 219 -8.65 -8.48 26.33
C GLY A 219 -7.29 -9.15 26.08
N SER A 220 -7.29 -10.28 25.38
CA SER A 220 -6.05 -10.98 25.01
C SER A 220 -5.20 -10.18 24.03
N LEU A 221 -5.82 -9.47 23.06
CA LEU A 221 -5.12 -8.54 22.19
C LEU A 221 -4.47 -7.40 22.99
N PHE A 222 -5.21 -6.79 23.92
CA PHE A 222 -4.68 -5.71 24.76
C PHE A 222 -3.44 -6.16 25.56
N HIS A 223 -3.50 -7.31 26.22
CA HIS A 223 -2.36 -7.84 26.96
C HIS A 223 -1.18 -8.21 26.05
N LEU A 224 -1.44 -8.74 24.86
CA LEU A 224 -0.40 -9.00 23.88
C LEU A 224 0.31 -7.70 23.48
N LEU A 225 -0.45 -6.62 23.13
CA LEU A 225 0.13 -5.34 22.75
C LEU A 225 0.94 -4.70 23.88
N CYS A 226 0.49 -4.81 25.12
CA CYS A 226 1.27 -4.40 26.30
C CYS A 226 2.59 -5.16 26.42
N SER A 227 2.61 -6.44 26.06
CA SER A 227 3.83 -7.28 26.10
C SER A 227 4.85 -6.94 25.00
N LEU A 228 4.41 -6.34 23.88
CA LEU A 228 5.26 -5.98 22.75
C LEU A 228 6.10 -4.70 22.95
N LYS A 229 6.01 -4.05 24.12
CA LYS A 229 6.86 -2.92 24.52
C LYS A 229 6.94 -1.79 23.47
N SER A 230 5.80 -1.37 22.95
CA SER A 230 5.67 -0.28 21.95
C SER A 230 6.22 -0.60 20.56
N GLN A 231 6.48 -1.84 20.23
CA GLN A 231 6.80 -2.24 18.86
C GLN A 231 5.52 -2.21 18.02
N SER A 232 5.61 -1.64 16.83
CA SER A 232 4.47 -1.53 15.93
C SER A 232 4.02 -2.89 15.40
N ALA A 233 2.70 -3.04 15.21
CA ALA A 233 2.09 -4.25 14.69
C ALA A 233 0.96 -3.96 13.71
N LEU A 234 0.79 -4.90 12.78
CA LEU A 234 -0.35 -4.96 11.89
C LEU A 234 -1.35 -6.00 12.43
N ILE A 235 -2.60 -5.59 12.66
CA ILE A 235 -3.63 -6.43 13.26
C ILE A 235 -4.67 -6.75 12.20
N PHE A 236 -4.83 -8.04 11.87
CA PHE A 236 -5.77 -8.48 10.85
C PHE A 236 -7.08 -8.97 11.45
N CYS A 237 -8.17 -8.50 10.90
CA CYS A 237 -9.54 -8.98 11.16
C CYS A 237 -10.29 -9.21 9.84
N ASN A 238 -11.39 -9.98 9.89
CA ASN A 238 -12.12 -10.39 8.69
C ASN A 238 -13.19 -9.38 8.26
N HIS A 239 -13.66 -8.51 9.18
CA HIS A 239 -14.78 -7.60 8.95
C HIS A 239 -14.39 -6.15 9.23
N ARG A 240 -15.00 -5.22 8.46
CA ARG A 240 -14.76 -3.77 8.58
C ARG A 240 -15.15 -3.24 9.95
N ASP A 241 -16.35 -3.60 10.42
CA ASP A 241 -16.88 -3.18 11.72
C ASP A 241 -16.00 -3.67 12.87
N ALA A 242 -15.40 -4.87 12.73
CA ALA A 242 -14.44 -5.38 13.70
C ALA A 242 -13.16 -4.53 13.72
N ALA A 243 -12.67 -4.05 12.56
CA ALA A 243 -11.49 -3.20 12.52
C ALA A 243 -11.71 -1.87 13.22
N GLU A 244 -12.87 -1.24 13.00
CA GLU A 244 -13.26 0.00 13.67
C GLU A 244 -13.40 -0.22 15.18
N ARG A 245 -14.19 -1.21 15.60
CA ARG A 245 -14.42 -1.54 17.01
C ARG A 245 -13.11 -1.83 17.77
N ILE A 246 -12.23 -2.66 17.20
CA ILE A 246 -10.95 -3.00 17.81
C ILE A 246 -10.11 -1.73 18.00
N SER A 247 -9.98 -0.91 16.96
CA SER A 247 -9.21 0.33 17.02
C SER A 247 -9.76 1.29 18.07
N ASP A 248 -11.09 1.48 18.12
CA ASP A 248 -11.73 2.39 19.07
C ASP A 248 -11.55 1.89 20.51
N THR A 249 -11.78 0.61 20.77
CA THR A 249 -11.58 0.01 22.09
C THR A 249 -10.11 0.08 22.55
N LEU A 250 -9.15 -0.09 21.65
CA LEU A 250 -7.73 0.06 21.99
C LEU A 250 -7.40 1.51 22.37
N ASN A 251 -7.93 2.50 21.63
CA ASN A 251 -7.72 3.92 21.95
C ASN A 251 -8.38 4.31 23.29
N GLU A 252 -9.57 3.81 23.61
CA GLU A 252 -10.21 4.00 24.90
C GLU A 252 -9.38 3.45 26.06
N LYS A 253 -8.65 2.36 25.82
CA LYS A 253 -7.72 1.76 26.77
C LYS A 253 -6.32 2.41 26.79
N GLY A 254 -6.11 3.49 26.05
CA GLY A 254 -4.83 4.23 26.01
C GLY A 254 -3.77 3.66 25.06
N ILE A 255 -4.16 2.77 24.14
CA ILE A 255 -3.28 2.23 23.09
C ILE A 255 -3.55 2.95 21.78
N TYR A 256 -2.54 3.60 21.23
CA TYR A 256 -2.66 4.40 19.99
C TYR A 256 -2.76 3.49 18.76
N ALA A 257 -3.97 3.33 18.26
CA ALA A 257 -4.31 2.52 17.10
C ALA A 257 -5.13 3.33 16.08
N THR A 258 -5.05 2.92 14.82
CA THR A 258 -5.95 3.37 13.75
C THR A 258 -6.44 2.15 12.96
N TYR A 259 -7.48 2.33 12.16
CA TYR A 259 -7.97 1.26 11.30
C TYR A 259 -7.87 1.65 9.82
N TYR A 260 -7.86 0.62 8.97
CA TYR A 260 -7.80 0.78 7.53
C TYR A 260 -8.61 -0.34 6.85
N HIS A 261 -9.66 0.03 6.10
CA HIS A 261 -10.47 -0.94 5.36
C HIS A 261 -11.14 -0.34 4.12
N GLY A 262 -11.68 -1.20 3.27
CA GLY A 262 -12.25 -0.80 1.99
C GLY A 262 -13.52 0.06 2.04
N GLY A 263 -14.19 0.18 3.20
CA GLY A 263 -15.36 1.03 3.39
C GLY A 263 -15.06 2.49 3.71
N MET A 264 -13.79 2.82 4.00
CA MET A 264 -13.37 4.20 4.28
C MET A 264 -13.32 5.01 2.98
N ASP A 265 -13.59 6.31 3.08
CA ASP A 265 -13.30 7.23 1.97
C ASP A 265 -11.78 7.43 1.81
N GLN A 266 -11.39 8.09 0.70
CA GLN A 266 -9.99 8.18 0.33
C GLN A 266 -9.16 9.04 1.29
N ASP A 267 -9.74 10.13 1.77
CA ASP A 267 -9.05 11.03 2.69
C ASP A 267 -8.83 10.35 4.05
N GLU A 268 -9.79 9.56 4.50
CA GLU A 268 -9.69 8.73 5.70
C GLU A 268 -8.58 7.68 5.57
N ARG A 269 -8.52 6.97 4.42
CA ARG A 269 -7.47 5.98 4.13
C ARG A 269 -6.09 6.61 4.13
N GLU A 270 -5.91 7.73 3.43
CA GLU A 270 -4.63 8.44 3.37
C GLU A 270 -4.21 8.91 4.76
N ARG A 271 -5.13 9.44 5.54
CA ARG A 271 -4.89 9.88 6.92
C ARG A 271 -4.42 8.73 7.82
N ALA A 272 -5.10 7.59 7.78
CA ALA A 272 -4.74 6.41 8.58
C ALA A 272 -3.33 5.91 8.24
N LEU A 273 -3.01 5.79 6.95
CA LEU A 273 -1.68 5.36 6.50
C LEU A 273 -0.58 6.36 6.89
N ILE A 274 -0.84 7.65 6.76
CA ILE A 274 0.13 8.68 7.13
C ILE A 274 0.37 8.68 8.63
N GLN A 275 -0.67 8.54 9.45
CA GLN A 275 -0.53 8.42 10.90
C GLN A 275 0.35 7.22 11.29
N PHE A 276 0.15 6.09 10.63
CA PHE A 276 0.93 4.89 10.86
C PHE A 276 2.39 5.04 10.41
N ARG A 277 2.63 5.54 9.19
CA ARG A 277 3.98 5.80 8.66
C ARG A 277 4.75 6.83 9.46
N ASN A 278 4.07 7.86 9.97
CA ASN A 278 4.65 8.90 10.81
C ASN A 278 4.96 8.44 12.24
N GLY A 279 4.59 7.20 12.60
CA GLY A 279 4.72 6.72 13.96
C GLY A 279 3.81 7.42 14.97
N SER A 280 2.72 8.06 14.49
CA SER A 280 1.70 8.69 15.35
C SER A 280 0.73 7.69 15.96
N VAL A 281 0.68 6.51 15.39
CA VAL A 281 0.02 5.32 15.93
C VAL A 281 0.95 4.13 15.74
N SER A 282 0.98 3.23 16.73
CA SER A 282 1.83 2.04 16.68
C SER A 282 1.13 0.83 16.08
N TYR A 283 -0.19 0.86 16.02
CA TYR A 283 -0.99 -0.31 15.63
C TYR A 283 -1.99 0.07 14.53
N LEU A 284 -1.96 -0.72 13.44
CA LEU A 284 -2.89 -0.58 12.32
C LEU A 284 -3.79 -1.81 12.26
N VAL A 285 -5.10 -1.62 12.48
CA VAL A 285 -6.09 -2.68 12.36
C VAL A 285 -6.66 -2.68 10.95
N THR A 286 -6.61 -3.81 10.26
CA THR A 286 -6.96 -3.86 8.84
C THR A 286 -7.66 -5.15 8.43
N THR A 287 -8.30 -5.12 7.27
CA THR A 287 -8.84 -6.30 6.58
C THR A 287 -7.96 -6.68 5.39
N ASP A 288 -8.03 -7.93 4.93
CA ASP A 288 -7.20 -8.46 3.84
C ASP A 288 -7.24 -7.60 2.59
N LEU A 289 -8.46 -7.26 2.15
CA LEU A 289 -8.66 -6.48 0.93
C LEU A 289 -7.99 -5.12 0.99
N ALA A 290 -8.00 -4.50 2.15
CA ALA A 290 -7.44 -3.18 2.35
C ALA A 290 -5.91 -3.21 2.54
N ALA A 291 -5.39 -4.28 3.15
CA ALA A 291 -3.95 -4.44 3.38
C ALA A 291 -3.14 -4.77 2.11
N ARG A 292 -3.83 -5.18 1.04
CA ARG A 292 -3.19 -5.49 -0.26
C ARG A 292 -2.71 -4.22 -0.92
N GLY A 293 -1.51 -4.28 -1.50
CA GLY A 293 -0.91 -3.12 -2.18
C GLY A 293 -0.60 -1.92 -1.27
N LEU A 294 -0.67 -2.06 0.06
CA LEU A 294 -0.27 -1.00 0.97
C LEU A 294 1.26 -0.90 1.05
N ASP A 295 1.75 0.33 0.85
CA ASP A 295 3.11 0.70 1.19
C ASP A 295 3.22 0.89 2.70
N ILE A 296 3.31 -0.23 3.41
CA ILE A 296 3.56 -0.26 4.85
C ILE A 296 5.01 -0.71 5.05
N PRO A 297 5.77 -0.01 5.89
CA PRO A 297 7.10 -0.48 6.28
C PRO A 297 7.06 -1.92 6.74
N GLU A 298 8.15 -2.63 6.61
CA GLU A 298 8.27 -3.97 7.14
C GLU A 298 7.96 -3.99 8.63
N MET A 299 7.05 -4.88 9.02
CA MET A 299 6.56 -4.97 10.39
C MET A 299 7.24 -6.13 11.12
N LYS A 300 7.68 -5.90 12.35
CA LYS A 300 8.18 -6.99 13.20
C LYS A 300 7.07 -7.94 13.64
N HIS A 301 5.85 -7.44 13.75
CA HIS A 301 4.72 -8.18 14.31
C HIS A 301 3.50 -8.10 13.40
N VAL A 302 2.95 -9.26 13.09
CA VAL A 302 1.64 -9.45 12.49
C VAL A 302 0.76 -10.18 13.48
N ILE A 303 -0.46 -9.72 13.69
CA ILE A 303 -1.40 -10.31 14.65
C ILE A 303 -2.67 -10.70 13.91
N HIS A 304 -2.99 -11.98 13.91
CA HIS A 304 -4.25 -12.51 13.41
C HIS A 304 -5.28 -12.47 14.55
N TYR A 305 -6.02 -11.37 14.64
CA TYR A 305 -7.18 -11.29 15.56
C TYR A 305 -8.30 -12.21 15.08
N HIS A 306 -8.54 -12.27 13.77
CA HIS A 306 -9.32 -13.32 13.12
C HIS A 306 -8.46 -14.05 12.12
N LEU A 307 -8.47 -15.38 12.13
CA LEU A 307 -7.86 -16.17 11.08
C LEU A 307 -8.63 -16.01 9.77
N PRO A 308 -7.94 -15.92 8.62
CA PRO A 308 -8.61 -15.93 7.32
C PRO A 308 -9.15 -17.34 7.01
N SER A 309 -10.09 -17.41 6.09
CA SER A 309 -10.67 -18.69 5.65
C SER A 309 -9.78 -19.47 4.67
N LYS A 310 -8.81 -18.81 4.05
CA LYS A 310 -7.91 -19.36 3.03
C LYS A 310 -6.45 -19.23 3.43
N GLU A 311 -5.67 -20.25 3.09
CA GLU A 311 -4.23 -20.30 3.31
C GLU A 311 -3.48 -19.17 2.59
N ASP A 312 -3.87 -18.87 1.34
CA ASP A 312 -3.27 -17.77 0.58
C ASP A 312 -3.38 -16.43 1.31
N GLU A 313 -4.53 -16.16 1.93
CA GLU A 313 -4.72 -14.94 2.71
C GLU A 313 -3.83 -14.92 3.95
N PHE A 314 -3.67 -16.07 4.61
CA PHE A 314 -2.76 -16.21 5.75
C PHE A 314 -1.32 -15.94 5.34
N THR A 315 -0.87 -16.52 4.25
CA THR A 315 0.48 -16.30 3.69
C THR A 315 0.71 -14.84 3.32
N HIS A 316 -0.27 -14.17 2.70
CA HIS A 316 -0.18 -12.75 2.35
C HIS A 316 -0.15 -11.82 3.57
N ARG A 317 -0.89 -12.13 4.62
CA ARG A 317 -0.82 -11.39 5.89
C ARG A 317 0.57 -11.52 6.50
N ASN A 318 1.10 -12.73 6.54
CA ASN A 318 2.44 -13.01 7.04
C ASN A 318 3.54 -12.36 6.21
N GLY A 319 3.35 -12.23 4.91
CA GLY A 319 4.26 -11.49 4.01
C GLY A 319 4.37 -9.99 4.29
N ARG A 320 3.71 -9.46 5.32
CA ARG A 320 3.93 -8.10 5.86
C ARG A 320 5.02 -8.06 6.92
N THR A 321 5.51 -9.21 7.35
CA THR A 321 6.65 -9.38 8.26
C THR A 321 7.63 -10.39 7.68
N ALA A 322 8.83 -10.46 8.22
CA ALA A 322 9.88 -11.42 7.81
C ALA A 322 10.19 -11.42 6.31
N ARG A 323 10.33 -10.24 5.69
CA ARG A 323 10.74 -10.11 4.29
C ARG A 323 12.22 -10.38 4.13
N MET A 324 12.58 -11.17 3.12
CA MET A 324 13.91 -11.53 2.62
C MET A 324 15.00 -11.86 3.67
N LEU A 325 15.34 -10.98 4.59
CA LEU A 325 16.44 -11.18 5.56
C LEU A 325 16.05 -10.81 7.01
N ALA A 326 14.84 -10.31 7.24
CA ALA A 326 14.41 -9.88 8.56
C ALA A 326 13.59 -10.96 9.27
N SER A 327 13.81 -11.10 10.59
CA SER A 327 13.01 -11.96 11.45
C SER A 327 11.71 -11.28 11.84
N GLY A 328 10.60 -11.97 11.72
CA GLY A 328 9.29 -11.48 12.12
C GLY A 328 8.53 -12.46 13.00
N THR A 329 7.51 -11.97 13.71
CA THR A 329 6.64 -12.83 14.53
C THR A 329 5.18 -12.64 14.13
N ALA A 330 4.51 -13.74 13.79
CA ALA A 330 3.08 -13.81 13.61
C ALA A 330 2.43 -14.35 14.89
N TYR A 331 1.43 -13.62 15.39
CA TYR A 331 0.64 -14.04 16.55
C TYR A 331 -0.77 -14.41 16.09
N ILE A 332 -1.26 -15.54 16.58
CA ILE A 332 -2.62 -15.99 16.35
C ILE A 332 -3.38 -15.90 17.67
N ILE A 333 -4.42 -15.07 17.74
CA ILE A 333 -5.28 -15.02 18.92
C ILE A 333 -6.48 -15.93 18.66
N ALA A 334 -6.53 -17.08 19.37
CA ALA A 334 -7.54 -18.10 19.19
C ALA A 334 -8.40 -18.28 20.45
N HIS A 335 -9.69 -18.55 20.27
CA HIS A 335 -10.60 -19.02 21.32
C HIS A 335 -11.02 -20.45 21.00
N GLU A 336 -11.26 -21.26 22.02
CA GLU A 336 -11.58 -22.69 21.86
C GLU A 336 -12.82 -22.98 21.01
N SER A 337 -13.78 -22.04 20.95
CA SER A 337 -14.99 -22.19 20.13
C SER A 337 -14.78 -21.87 18.66
N GLU A 338 -13.62 -21.39 18.25
CA GLU A 338 -13.34 -21.05 16.84
C GLU A 338 -13.04 -22.32 16.04
N LYS A 339 -13.52 -22.34 14.78
CA LYS A 339 -13.20 -23.43 13.86
C LYS A 339 -11.70 -23.45 13.56
N LYS A 340 -11.09 -24.61 13.83
CA LYS A 340 -9.69 -24.83 13.44
C LYS A 340 -9.55 -24.78 11.92
N GLN A 341 -8.49 -24.11 11.45
CA GLN A 341 -8.15 -24.03 10.03
C GLN A 341 -7.17 -25.16 9.70
N GLU A 342 -7.40 -25.87 8.61
CA GLU A 342 -6.58 -27.04 8.20
C GLU A 342 -5.15 -26.66 7.82
N TYR A 343 -4.93 -25.44 7.31
CA TYR A 343 -3.63 -24.94 6.93
C TYR A 343 -2.74 -24.49 8.12
N LEU A 344 -3.26 -24.50 9.35
CA LEU A 344 -2.55 -24.01 10.52
C LEU A 344 -2.04 -25.15 11.39
N ASP A 345 -0.74 -25.15 11.69
CA ASP A 345 -0.16 -26.04 12.67
C ASP A 345 -0.43 -25.54 14.11
N TYR A 346 -1.27 -26.26 14.84
CA TYR A 346 -1.64 -25.93 16.21
C TYR A 346 -0.62 -26.42 17.26
N SER A 347 0.49 -27.03 16.85
CA SER A 347 1.60 -27.40 17.75
C SER A 347 2.54 -26.23 18.06
N MET A 348 2.31 -25.07 17.43
CA MET A 348 3.13 -23.88 17.66
C MET A 348 3.16 -23.43 19.13
N PRO A 349 4.24 -22.76 19.58
CA PRO A 349 4.38 -22.30 20.96
C PRO A 349 3.24 -21.40 21.42
N VAL A 350 2.68 -21.68 22.59
CA VAL A 350 1.66 -20.83 23.22
C VAL A 350 2.33 -19.74 24.04
N LEU A 351 2.05 -18.50 23.71
CA LEU A 351 2.51 -17.34 24.45
C LEU A 351 1.47 -16.97 25.53
N LYS A 352 1.88 -17.02 26.79
CA LYS A 352 1.08 -16.53 27.92
C LYS A 352 1.27 -15.03 28.06
N VAL A 353 0.18 -14.28 27.89
CA VAL A 353 0.16 -12.81 27.99
C VAL A 353 -0.61 -12.32 29.21
N ASP A 354 -1.01 -13.24 30.10
CA ASP A 354 -1.86 -12.96 31.24
C ASP A 354 -1.29 -11.79 32.07
N ASN A 355 -2.18 -10.84 32.41
CA ASN A 355 -1.94 -9.71 33.29
C ASN A 355 -0.85 -8.70 32.87
N GLN A 356 -0.44 -8.66 31.62
CA GLN A 356 0.38 -7.55 31.11
C GLN A 356 -0.49 -6.30 30.95
N THR A 357 -0.32 -5.34 31.84
CA THR A 357 -1.14 -4.10 31.89
C THR A 357 -0.32 -2.82 31.69
N THR A 358 1.01 -2.94 31.60
CA THR A 358 1.87 -1.79 31.33
C THR A 358 1.63 -1.31 29.90
N LEU A 359 0.99 -0.17 29.78
CA LEU A 359 0.68 0.42 28.47
C LEU A 359 1.95 0.65 27.63
N PRO A 360 1.88 0.45 26.30
CA PRO A 360 2.92 0.90 25.40
C PRO A 360 3.19 2.41 25.58
N LYS A 361 4.43 2.82 25.40
CA LYS A 361 4.77 4.26 25.45
C LYS A 361 3.94 5.01 24.39
N PRO A 362 3.53 6.25 24.70
CA PRO A 362 2.93 7.12 23.68
C PRO A 362 3.83 7.25 22.44
N PRO A 363 3.26 7.44 21.26
CA PRO A 363 4.02 7.69 20.04
C PRO A 363 4.97 8.89 20.22
N GLU A 364 6.14 8.81 19.58
CA GLU A 364 7.11 9.93 19.60
C GLU A 364 6.56 11.14 18.83
N PHE A 365 5.83 10.91 17.76
CA PHE A 365 5.26 11.95 16.89
C PHE A 365 3.74 11.93 16.91
N GLN A 366 3.14 13.08 16.65
CA GLN A 366 1.73 13.24 16.37
C GLN A 366 1.55 13.88 15.00
N THR A 367 0.64 13.35 14.19
CA THR A 367 0.37 13.88 12.85
C THR A 367 -0.48 15.14 12.93
N ILE A 368 0.01 16.22 12.34
CA ILE A 368 -0.71 17.49 12.16
C ILE A 368 -1.28 17.53 10.74
N TYR A 369 -2.56 17.84 10.64
CA TYR A 369 -3.28 18.10 9.40
C TYR A 369 -3.22 19.59 9.05
N ILE A 370 -3.06 19.90 7.77
CA ILE A 370 -3.04 21.24 7.21
C ILE A 370 -4.00 21.27 6.01
N SER A 371 -5.00 22.16 6.02
CA SER A 371 -6.00 22.31 4.95
C SER A 371 -5.46 23.01 3.70
N GLY A 372 -4.22 22.71 3.31
CA GLY A 372 -3.54 23.27 2.15
C GLY A 372 -2.53 22.31 1.58
N GLY A 373 -2.38 22.32 0.25
CA GLY A 373 -1.49 21.43 -0.48
C GLY A 373 -0.88 22.06 -1.73
N LYS A 374 -0.43 21.25 -2.67
CA LYS A 374 0.21 21.67 -3.93
C LYS A 374 -0.63 22.68 -4.72
N LYS A 375 -1.96 22.48 -4.79
CA LYS A 375 -2.89 23.40 -5.46
C LYS A 375 -2.98 24.78 -4.77
N ASN A 376 -2.63 24.83 -3.49
CA ASN A 376 -2.47 26.07 -2.74
C ASN A 376 -1.04 26.63 -2.82
N LYS A 377 -0.18 26.04 -3.69
CA LYS A 377 1.24 26.38 -3.84
C LYS A 377 2.06 26.14 -2.56
N LEU A 378 1.64 25.19 -1.71
CA LEU A 378 2.42 24.73 -0.57
C LEU A 378 3.37 23.61 -0.99
N ASN A 379 4.56 23.63 -0.39
CA ASN A 379 5.55 22.58 -0.48
C ASN A 379 6.10 22.23 0.91
N LYS A 380 6.97 21.24 1.01
CA LYS A 380 7.56 20.80 2.28
C LYS A 380 8.34 21.92 2.97
N ILE A 381 9.10 22.70 2.19
CA ILE A 381 9.95 23.79 2.73
C ILE A 381 9.10 24.89 3.37
N ASP A 382 7.96 25.21 2.77
CA ASP A 382 7.02 26.20 3.34
C ASP A 382 6.51 25.77 4.72
N ILE A 383 6.18 24.48 4.86
CA ILE A 383 5.69 23.91 6.13
C ILE A 383 6.81 23.90 7.18
N VAL A 384 8.02 23.44 6.80
CA VAL A 384 9.19 23.45 7.68
C VAL A 384 9.48 24.88 8.16
N GLY A 385 9.57 25.85 7.24
CA GLY A 385 9.85 27.24 7.56
C GLY A 385 8.80 27.85 8.49
N PHE A 386 7.52 27.61 8.23
CA PHE A 386 6.43 28.12 9.04
C PHE A 386 6.43 27.52 10.46
N PHE A 387 6.60 26.19 10.57
CA PHE A 387 6.61 25.53 11.89
C PHE A 387 7.86 25.86 12.71
N SER A 388 9.01 26.07 12.04
CA SER A 388 10.23 26.49 12.75
C SER A 388 10.17 27.96 13.17
N GLN A 389 9.77 28.88 12.28
CA GLN A 389 9.81 30.33 12.58
C GLN A 389 8.65 30.77 13.45
N LYS A 390 7.42 30.38 13.10
CA LYS A 390 6.21 30.77 13.82
C LYS A 390 5.84 29.77 14.92
N GLY A 391 6.00 28.50 14.64
CA GLY A 391 5.72 27.41 15.56
C GLY A 391 6.81 27.18 16.61
N LYS A 392 8.00 27.77 16.43
CA LYS A 392 9.17 27.65 17.32
C LYS A 392 9.66 26.18 17.47
N LEU A 393 9.50 25.38 16.41
CA LEU A 393 10.04 24.04 16.40
C LEU A 393 11.52 24.04 16.04
N GLU A 394 12.29 23.17 16.70
CA GLU A 394 13.71 22.96 16.47
C GLU A 394 13.97 21.83 15.47
N LYS A 395 15.23 21.73 15.03
CA LYS A 395 15.67 20.61 14.19
C LYS A 395 15.46 19.29 14.96
N GLY A 396 14.69 18.37 14.36
CA GLY A 396 14.34 17.08 14.97
C GLY A 396 12.98 17.06 15.68
N ASP A 397 12.29 18.20 15.86
CA ASP A 397 10.90 18.23 16.32
C ASP A 397 9.90 17.93 15.20
N LEU A 398 10.35 18.02 13.94
CA LEU A 398 9.60 17.65 12.73
C LEU A 398 10.10 16.33 12.17
N GLY A 399 9.18 15.41 11.95
CA GLY A 399 9.40 14.16 11.23
C GLY A 399 8.94 14.25 9.78
N LEU A 400 8.29 13.18 9.28
CA LEU A 400 7.83 13.06 7.91
C LEU A 400 6.79 14.14 7.57
N ILE A 401 6.96 14.79 6.41
CA ILE A 401 6.00 15.74 5.85
C ILE A 401 5.52 15.22 4.50
N GLU A 402 4.21 15.09 4.33
CA GLU A 402 3.57 14.75 3.07
C GLU A 402 2.68 15.90 2.59
N VAL A 403 2.91 16.35 1.34
CA VAL A 403 2.10 17.39 0.69
C VAL A 403 1.31 16.77 -0.45
N LYS A 404 0.00 16.75 -0.31
CA LYS A 404 -0.97 16.29 -1.32
C LYS A 404 -1.49 17.49 -2.13
N ASP A 405 -2.45 17.27 -2.99
CA ASP A 405 -2.98 18.34 -3.85
C ASP A 405 -3.67 19.44 -3.04
N PHE A 406 -4.55 19.10 -2.11
CA PHE A 406 -5.36 20.05 -1.36
C PHE A 406 -5.07 20.07 0.15
N ILE A 407 -4.37 19.05 0.66
CA ILE A 407 -4.08 18.88 2.07
C ILE A 407 -2.61 18.54 2.28
N SER A 408 -2.11 18.75 3.49
CA SER A 408 -0.77 18.32 3.88
C SER A 408 -0.78 17.75 5.29
N PHE A 409 0.22 16.92 5.57
CA PHE A 409 0.42 16.32 6.88
C PHE A 409 1.87 16.50 7.31
N ALA A 410 2.08 16.71 8.61
CA ALA A 410 3.41 16.80 9.19
C ALA A 410 3.47 16.05 10.51
N ALA A 411 4.48 15.22 10.70
CA ALA A 411 4.78 14.61 11.98
C ALA A 411 5.47 15.62 12.88
N VAL A 412 4.94 15.84 14.08
CA VAL A 412 5.51 16.75 15.08
C VAL A 412 5.68 15.98 16.38
N LYS A 413 6.80 16.15 17.06
CA LYS A 413 7.01 15.52 18.38
C LYS A 413 5.83 15.74 19.31
N PHE A 414 5.36 14.67 19.93
CA PHE A 414 4.13 14.64 20.70
C PHE A 414 4.07 15.77 21.75
N ASN A 415 5.16 15.97 22.49
CA ASN A 415 5.27 17.00 23.53
C ASN A 415 5.33 18.44 23.01
N LYS A 416 5.56 18.65 21.70
CA LYS A 416 5.65 19.99 21.08
C LYS A 416 4.34 20.44 20.41
N VAL A 417 3.39 19.53 20.23
CA VAL A 417 2.16 19.80 19.45
C VAL A 417 1.31 20.89 20.08
N LYS A 418 1.12 20.87 21.40
CA LYS A 418 0.30 21.87 22.09
C LYS A 418 0.85 23.28 21.91
N ASP A 419 2.15 23.44 22.08
CA ASP A 419 2.83 24.74 21.96
C ASP A 419 2.85 25.22 20.52
N LEU A 420 3.15 24.32 19.56
CA LEU A 420 3.05 24.61 18.13
C LEU A 420 1.69 25.20 17.78
N LEU A 421 0.60 24.47 18.07
CA LEU A 421 -0.76 24.90 17.71
C LEU A 421 -1.17 26.21 18.36
N SER A 422 -0.69 26.47 19.59
CA SER A 422 -0.89 27.75 20.26
C SER A 422 -0.16 28.88 19.54
N ASN A 423 1.11 28.69 19.20
CA ASN A 423 1.97 29.70 18.57
C ASN A 423 1.48 30.11 17.17
N ILE A 424 0.92 29.15 16.39
CA ILE A 424 0.51 29.41 15.00
C ILE A 424 -0.95 29.73 14.82
N ARG A 425 -1.74 29.80 15.90
CA ARG A 425 -3.21 29.92 15.85
C ARG A 425 -3.71 31.04 14.95
N ASP A 426 -3.06 32.20 15.02
CA ASP A 426 -3.45 33.41 14.27
C ASP A 426 -2.48 33.76 13.14
N GLU A 427 -1.49 32.91 12.91
CA GLU A 427 -0.45 33.13 11.91
C GLU A 427 -0.89 32.70 10.51
N LYS A 428 -0.31 33.36 9.50
CA LYS A 428 -0.55 33.04 8.07
C LYS A 428 0.67 32.37 7.46
N MET A 429 0.47 31.29 6.75
CA MET A 429 1.50 30.63 5.95
C MET A 429 1.36 31.10 4.50
N LYS A 430 2.42 31.71 3.93
CA LYS A 430 2.40 32.33 2.58
C LYS A 430 1.24 33.32 2.39
N GLY A 431 0.93 34.11 3.40
CA GLY A 431 -0.14 35.11 3.36
C GLY A 431 -1.57 34.56 3.49
N LYS A 432 -1.75 33.24 3.61
CA LYS A 432 -3.05 32.58 3.74
C LYS A 432 -3.20 31.92 5.11
N LYS A 433 -4.41 31.94 5.65
CA LYS A 433 -4.78 31.20 6.86
C LYS A 433 -5.25 29.80 6.45
N PHE A 434 -4.61 28.77 6.99
CA PHE A 434 -5.00 27.37 6.80
C PHE A 434 -5.53 26.84 8.14
N LYS A 435 -6.47 25.90 8.08
CA LYS A 435 -6.87 25.11 9.23
C LYS A 435 -5.73 24.15 9.54
N ILE A 436 -5.16 24.26 10.74
CA ILE A 436 -4.05 23.41 11.20
C ILE A 436 -4.46 22.81 12.54
N GLU A 437 -4.51 21.50 12.60
CA GLU A 437 -4.99 20.75 13.76
C GLU A 437 -4.34 19.37 13.86
N VAL A 438 -4.50 18.69 15.00
CA VAL A 438 -4.14 17.28 15.11
C VAL A 438 -5.02 16.47 14.14
N ALA A 439 -4.40 15.62 13.35
CA ALA A 439 -5.09 14.71 12.44
C ALA A 439 -5.84 13.64 13.25
N ARG A 440 -7.02 14.00 13.79
CA ARG A 440 -7.91 13.06 14.49
C ARG A 440 -8.80 12.30 13.49
N LYS A 441 -9.43 11.21 13.93
CA LYS A 441 -10.53 10.55 13.21
C LYS A 441 -11.60 11.60 12.89
N VAL A 442 -12.10 11.63 11.66
CA VAL A 442 -13.27 12.45 11.33
C VAL A 442 -14.47 11.75 11.94
N ILE A 443 -14.96 12.28 13.05
CA ILE A 443 -16.26 11.88 13.58
C ILE A 443 -17.27 12.48 12.60
N LYS A 444 -17.88 11.68 11.74
CA LYS A 444 -19.03 12.11 10.95
C LYS A 444 -20.11 12.48 11.96
N LYS A 445 -20.49 13.77 12.02
CA LYS A 445 -21.74 14.14 12.69
C LYS A 445 -22.85 13.44 11.90
N GLU A 446 -23.71 12.72 12.61
CA GLU A 446 -24.99 12.27 12.10
C GLU A 446 -25.88 13.53 11.82
N GLU A 447 -25.64 14.19 10.73
CA GLU A 447 -26.49 15.22 10.16
C GLU A 447 -26.55 14.90 8.67
N ASP A 448 -27.65 14.21 8.31
CA ASP A 448 -28.41 14.21 7.08
C ASP A 448 -29.05 12.85 6.78
N ALA A 449 -29.68 12.27 7.77
CA ALA A 449 -30.79 11.36 7.52
C ALA A 449 -31.98 12.23 7.10
N LYS A 450 -32.13 12.51 5.80
CA LYS A 450 -33.41 13.01 5.27
C LYS A 450 -34.46 11.93 5.52
N PRO A 451 -35.60 12.26 6.15
CA PRO A 451 -36.68 11.30 6.26
C PRO A 451 -37.18 10.92 4.87
N GLU A 452 -37.17 9.63 4.56
CA GLU A 452 -37.90 9.09 3.43
C GLU A 452 -39.36 9.50 3.57
N LYS A 453 -39.84 10.29 2.63
CA LYS A 453 -41.28 10.54 2.48
C LYS A 453 -41.90 9.28 1.87
N TYR A 454 -42.89 8.75 2.63
CA TYR A 454 -43.84 7.72 2.21
C TYR A 454 -44.50 8.05 0.86
#